data_27fffa9400e63757f64d9ca6785b76c6
#
_entry.id   27fffa9400e63757f64d9ca6785b76c6
#
_cell.length_a   1.000
_cell.length_b   1.000
_cell.length_c   1.000
_cell.angle_alpha   90.00
_cell.angle_beta   90.00
_cell.angle_gamma   90.00
#
_symmetry.space_group_name_H-M   'P 1'
#
loop_
_entity.id
_entity.type
_entity.pdbx_description
1 polymer ?
#
loop_
_entity_poly.entity_id
_entity_poly.type
_entity_poly.pdbx_seq_one_letter_code
_entity_poly.pdbx_strand_id
1 'polypeptide(L)'
;MFDSTRRNFLQQTSIGLATFGISGLVLRSEAQPTQEVSRNRSDRILIQMGPVLKDGITAKSDLRKVTPQPYGPFYRTGAPFRGKLSLPGEPGTTFVLSGRVWAYDTKRPLPGVVLDFWHVDIAEKYSNGTTDFRNRGRLVSSETGFYELESIRPIPYRPNPTGAPEFWRCAHFHLVAISPGYEPLVTEIHFQGDPKKNDPMYRPENAIVVEEQNANGRVFQRGVFDVVLERESDSK
;
A
#
# COMPACT_ATOMS: atom_id res chain seq x y z
N MET A 1 9.05 48.11 -33.47
CA MET A 1 10.35 47.88 -34.13
C MET A 1 10.58 46.37 -34.06
N PHE A 2 10.20 45.67 -35.09
CA PHE A 2 10.92 44.96 -36.14
C PHE A 2 12.25 44.39 -35.63
N ASP A 3 12.56 43.12 -35.76
CA ASP A 3 12.70 42.40 -37.02
C ASP A 3 12.74 40.86 -36.82
N SER A 4 12.26 40.19 -37.82
CA SER A 4 12.24 38.76 -38.13
C SER A 4 13.55 38.30 -38.78
N THR A 5 13.99 37.06 -38.59
CA THR A 5 14.64 36.32 -39.69
C THR A 5 14.52 34.81 -39.53
N ARG A 6 13.74 34.23 -40.42
CA ARG A 6 13.79 32.83 -40.84
C ARG A 6 15.03 32.61 -41.75
N ARG A 7 15.66 31.45 -41.70
CA ARG A 7 16.26 30.84 -42.92
C ARG A 7 16.27 29.32 -42.87
N ASN A 8 15.56 28.77 -43.83
CA ASN A 8 15.64 27.40 -44.34
C ASN A 8 17.00 27.12 -44.95
N PHE A 9 17.48 25.87 -44.85
CA PHE A 9 18.46 25.35 -45.78
C PHE A 9 18.09 23.92 -46.17
N LEU A 10 17.52 23.80 -47.37
CA LEU A 10 17.45 22.59 -48.20
C LEU A 10 18.71 22.54 -49.06
N GLN A 11 19.38 21.42 -49.11
CA GLN A 11 20.12 21.04 -50.33
C GLN A 11 20.17 19.54 -50.53
N GLN A 12 19.64 19.15 -51.68
CA GLN A 12 19.77 17.86 -52.33
C GLN A 12 21.14 17.72 -53.01
N THR A 13 21.64 16.48 -53.14
CA THR A 13 22.35 15.94 -54.32
C THR A 13 22.49 14.42 -54.10
N SER A 14 21.87 13.59 -54.84
CA SER A 14 22.15 13.00 -56.20
C SER A 14 23.01 11.74 -56.13
N ILE A 15 22.39 10.60 -56.41
CA ILE A 15 22.65 9.49 -57.34
C ILE A 15 24.06 8.88 -57.38
N GLY A 16 24.10 7.59 -57.09
CA GLY A 16 25.14 6.67 -57.50
C GLY A 16 24.60 5.23 -57.49
N LEU A 17 24.15 4.75 -58.65
CA LEU A 17 23.87 3.34 -58.90
C LEU A 17 25.21 2.57 -58.99
N ALA A 18 25.32 1.49 -58.24
CA ALA A 18 26.24 0.41 -58.51
C ALA A 18 25.58 -0.93 -58.22
N THR A 19 25.25 -1.66 -59.20
CA THR A 19 24.83 -3.06 -59.20
C THR A 19 26.02 -3.96 -59.00
N PHE A 20 26.00 -4.86 -58.00
CA PHE A 20 26.78 -6.10 -58.02
C PHE A 20 26.13 -7.18 -57.11
N GLY A 21 25.87 -8.31 -57.71
CA GLY A 21 26.13 -9.66 -57.21
C GLY A 21 25.22 -10.22 -56.09
N ILE A 22 24.36 -11.13 -56.50
CA ILE A 22 23.58 -12.08 -55.74
C ILE A 22 24.52 -12.99 -54.92
N SER A 23 24.41 -13.00 -53.62
CA SER A 23 24.74 -14.16 -52.76
C SER A 23 23.80 -14.14 -51.57
N GLY A 24 22.96 -15.17 -51.49
CA GLY A 24 21.96 -15.32 -50.47
C GLY A 24 22.58 -15.43 -49.06
N LEU A 25 22.34 -14.42 -48.29
CA LEU A 25 22.52 -14.47 -46.85
C LEU A 25 21.13 -14.38 -46.24
N VAL A 26 20.65 -15.52 -45.77
CA VAL A 26 19.45 -15.58 -44.91
C VAL A 26 19.80 -14.85 -43.59
N LEU A 27 19.47 -13.59 -43.52
CA LEU A 27 19.48 -12.86 -42.26
C LEU A 27 18.34 -13.43 -41.43
N ARG A 28 18.68 -14.34 -40.50
CA ARG A 28 17.84 -14.60 -39.35
C ARG A 28 17.66 -13.27 -38.64
N SER A 29 16.47 -12.72 -38.74
CA SER A 29 16.01 -11.67 -37.83
C SER A 29 16.02 -12.26 -36.41
N GLU A 30 17.08 -12.02 -35.68
CA GLU A 30 17.03 -12.13 -34.23
C GLU A 30 16.06 -11.04 -33.77
N ALA A 31 14.85 -11.46 -33.45
CA ALA A 31 13.91 -10.63 -32.72
C ALA A 31 14.62 -10.16 -31.45
N GLN A 32 14.94 -8.87 -31.39
CA GLN A 32 15.39 -8.25 -30.17
C GLN A 32 14.32 -8.56 -29.08
N PRO A 33 14.74 -8.97 -27.89
CA PRO A 33 13.77 -9.15 -26.82
C PRO A 33 13.09 -7.81 -26.61
N THR A 34 11.79 -7.77 -26.89
CA THR A 34 10.91 -6.69 -26.49
C THR A 34 11.19 -6.43 -25.02
N GLN A 35 11.67 -5.21 -24.72
CA GLN A 35 11.77 -4.76 -23.33
C GLN A 35 10.41 -4.97 -22.69
N GLU A 36 10.34 -5.96 -21.81
CA GLU A 36 9.17 -6.12 -20.95
C GLU A 36 8.93 -4.79 -20.26
N VAL A 37 7.83 -4.15 -20.62
CA VAL A 37 7.30 -2.97 -19.97
C VAL A 37 7.42 -3.21 -18.47
N SER A 38 8.13 -2.31 -17.81
CA SER A 38 8.36 -2.27 -16.36
C SER A 38 7.12 -2.73 -15.63
N ARG A 39 7.07 -3.99 -15.22
CA ARG A 39 6.05 -4.51 -14.32
C ARG A 39 6.06 -3.62 -13.09
N ASN A 40 4.90 -3.16 -12.72
CA ASN A 40 4.67 -2.23 -11.63
C ASN A 40 5.49 -2.65 -10.39
N ARG A 41 6.08 -1.69 -9.70
CA ARG A 41 6.94 -1.93 -8.50
C ARG A 41 6.24 -2.83 -7.47
N SER A 42 4.93 -2.76 -7.41
CA SER A 42 4.06 -3.64 -6.62
C SER A 42 4.22 -5.12 -7.01
N ASP A 43 4.31 -5.44 -8.30
CA ASP A 43 4.46 -6.82 -8.76
C ASP A 43 5.81 -7.42 -8.37
N ARG A 44 6.86 -6.61 -8.29
CA ARG A 44 8.18 -7.06 -7.84
C ARG A 44 8.21 -7.38 -6.35
N ILE A 45 7.51 -6.61 -5.53
CA ILE A 45 7.40 -6.87 -4.10
C ILE A 45 6.56 -8.14 -3.86
N LEU A 46 5.46 -8.30 -4.60
CA LEU A 46 4.62 -9.49 -4.55
C LEU A 46 5.40 -10.79 -4.90
N ILE A 47 6.30 -10.73 -5.87
CA ILE A 47 7.16 -11.86 -6.27
C ILE A 47 8.17 -12.20 -5.14
N GLN A 48 8.64 -11.21 -4.38
CA GLN A 48 9.57 -11.39 -3.29
C GLN A 48 8.92 -11.86 -1.98
N MET A 49 7.63 -11.62 -1.80
CA MET A 49 6.88 -11.98 -0.58
C MET A 49 6.38 -13.43 -0.57
N GLY A 50 6.66 -14.24 -1.58
CA GLY A 50 6.40 -15.68 -1.57
C GLY A 50 5.09 -16.11 -2.24
N PRO A 51 4.71 -17.40 -2.13
CA PRO A 51 3.76 -18.09 -3.03
C PRO A 51 2.29 -17.68 -2.91
N VAL A 52 1.95 -16.68 -2.12
CA VAL A 52 0.55 -16.29 -1.84
C VAL A 52 -0.22 -15.83 -3.07
N LEU A 53 0.44 -15.61 -4.22
CA LEU A 53 -0.19 -14.91 -5.36
C LEU A 53 -0.20 -15.70 -6.68
N LYS A 54 0.18 -16.97 -6.68
CA LYS A 54 0.22 -17.74 -7.94
C LYS A 54 -1.08 -18.43 -8.28
N ASP A 55 -1.98 -18.59 -7.34
CA ASP A 55 -3.18 -19.38 -7.56
C ASP A 55 -4.41 -18.50 -7.70
N GLY A 56 -5.25 -18.85 -8.66
CA GLY A 56 -6.52 -18.18 -8.87
C GLY A 56 -7.25 -18.05 -7.54
N ILE A 57 -7.69 -16.84 -7.25
CA ILE A 57 -8.20 -16.47 -5.93
C ILE A 57 -9.46 -17.26 -5.64
N THR A 58 -9.30 -18.34 -4.92
CA THR A 58 -10.41 -19.13 -4.40
C THR A 58 -11.06 -18.39 -3.23
N ALA A 59 -12.35 -18.63 -3.05
CA ALA A 59 -13.07 -18.16 -1.88
C ALA A 59 -12.41 -18.67 -0.60
N LYS A 60 -12.28 -17.80 0.41
CA LYS A 60 -11.70 -18.13 1.72
C LYS A 60 -12.83 -18.49 2.69
N SER A 61 -13.02 -19.77 2.99
CA SER A 61 -14.13 -20.26 3.81
C SER A 61 -14.08 -19.83 5.29
N ASP A 62 -12.89 -19.60 5.82
CA ASP A 62 -12.60 -19.34 7.23
C ASP A 62 -12.43 -17.85 7.58
N LEU A 63 -13.10 -16.96 6.83
CA LEU A 63 -13.04 -15.52 7.11
C LEU A 63 -13.61 -15.21 8.49
N ARG A 64 -12.82 -14.51 9.28
CA ARG A 64 -13.25 -13.94 10.55
C ARG A 64 -13.61 -12.46 10.33
N LYS A 65 -14.69 -12.02 10.96
CA LYS A 65 -15.06 -10.61 10.98
C LYS A 65 -13.96 -9.82 11.71
N VAL A 66 -13.68 -8.64 11.19
CA VAL A 66 -12.80 -7.69 11.88
C VAL A 66 -13.60 -6.97 12.94
N THR A 67 -13.08 -6.90 14.16
CA THR A 67 -13.76 -6.16 15.25
C THR A 67 -13.69 -4.66 14.99
N PRO A 68 -14.84 -3.97 14.82
CA PRO A 68 -14.87 -2.53 14.64
C PRO A 68 -14.37 -1.79 15.87
N GLN A 69 -13.78 -0.61 15.65
CA GLN A 69 -13.31 0.29 16.69
C GLN A 69 -13.58 1.75 16.30
N PRO A 70 -13.63 2.69 17.25
CA PRO A 70 -13.91 4.08 16.91
C PRO A 70 -12.77 4.73 16.15
N TYR A 71 -13.07 5.81 15.39
CA TYR A 71 -12.07 6.63 14.70
C TYR A 71 -10.96 7.17 15.60
N GLY A 72 -11.24 7.34 16.88
CA GLY A 72 -10.38 8.09 17.77
C GLY A 72 -10.35 9.60 17.43
N PRO A 73 -9.66 10.41 18.24
CA PRO A 73 -9.68 11.87 18.10
C PRO A 73 -8.75 12.41 17.00
N PHE A 74 -7.96 11.56 16.36
CA PHE A 74 -6.90 11.98 15.45
C PHE A 74 -7.19 11.67 13.97
N TYR A 75 -8.38 11.21 13.64
CA TYR A 75 -8.76 11.03 12.22
C TYR A 75 -8.82 12.37 11.48
N ARG A 76 -8.35 12.35 10.24
CA ARG A 76 -8.40 13.51 9.33
C ARG A 76 -8.76 13.03 7.94
N THR A 77 -9.73 13.69 7.34
CA THR A 77 -10.08 13.47 5.93
C THR A 77 -9.03 14.06 4.99
N GLY A 78 -9.04 13.61 3.74
CA GLY A 78 -8.23 14.21 2.68
C GLY A 78 -6.79 13.70 2.58
N ALA A 79 -6.43 12.63 3.28
CA ALA A 79 -5.13 12.00 3.10
C ALA A 79 -4.89 11.65 1.61
N PRO A 80 -3.65 11.83 1.08
CA PRO A 80 -3.36 11.53 -0.32
C PRO A 80 -3.39 10.01 -0.59
N PHE A 81 -3.66 9.64 -1.86
CA PHE A 81 -3.45 8.27 -2.31
C PHE A 81 -1.96 8.00 -2.48
N ARG A 82 -1.41 7.11 -1.65
CA ARG A 82 0.00 6.72 -1.67
C ARG A 82 0.23 5.42 -0.92
N GLY A 83 1.14 4.57 -1.44
CA GLY A 83 1.53 3.32 -0.78
C GLY A 83 2.62 3.50 0.29
N LYS A 84 3.27 4.68 0.37
CA LYS A 84 4.25 5.01 1.41
C LYS A 84 3.71 6.13 2.29
N LEU A 85 3.45 5.81 3.57
CA LEU A 85 2.83 6.75 4.51
C LEU A 85 3.86 7.64 5.21
N SER A 86 5.03 7.09 5.56
CA SER A 86 6.12 7.84 6.17
C SER A 86 6.79 8.78 5.16
N LEU A 87 7.26 9.93 5.63
CA LEU A 87 8.05 10.85 4.82
C LEU A 87 9.47 10.32 4.59
N PRO A 88 10.18 10.77 3.54
CA PRO A 88 11.58 10.44 3.36
C PRO A 88 12.42 10.84 4.58
N GLY A 89 13.24 9.90 5.09
CA GLY A 89 14.10 10.15 6.24
C GLY A 89 13.38 10.15 7.59
N GLU A 90 12.09 9.81 7.64
CA GLU A 90 11.38 9.69 8.91
C GLU A 90 12.01 8.58 9.76
N PRO A 91 12.37 8.88 11.02
CA PRO A 91 12.98 7.91 11.90
C PRO A 91 11.97 6.83 12.33
N GLY A 92 12.47 5.61 12.53
CA GLY A 92 11.65 4.47 12.94
C GLY A 92 12.01 3.20 12.19
N THR A 93 11.46 2.09 12.64
CA THR A 93 11.62 0.79 11.96
C THR A 93 10.71 0.74 10.74
N THR A 94 11.27 0.54 9.55
CA THR A 94 10.46 0.34 8.33
C THR A 94 9.52 -0.84 8.53
N PHE A 95 8.26 -0.64 8.23
CA PHE A 95 7.21 -1.64 8.33
C PHE A 95 6.41 -1.73 7.03
N VAL A 96 6.21 -2.95 6.55
CA VAL A 96 5.35 -3.26 5.41
C VAL A 96 4.11 -3.97 5.92
N LEU A 97 2.95 -3.34 5.74
CA LEU A 97 1.66 -3.94 6.01
C LEU A 97 1.00 -4.33 4.70
N SER A 98 0.60 -5.59 4.59
CA SER A 98 -0.12 -6.09 3.42
C SER A 98 -1.31 -6.94 3.82
N GLY A 99 -2.18 -7.25 2.86
CA GLY A 99 -3.33 -8.13 3.08
C GLY A 99 -4.29 -8.10 1.91
N ARG A 100 -5.45 -8.68 2.12
CA ARG A 100 -6.56 -8.64 1.16
C ARG A 100 -7.82 -8.12 1.81
N VAL A 101 -8.63 -7.48 0.99
CA VAL A 101 -10.00 -7.14 1.36
C VAL A 101 -10.94 -8.24 0.86
N TRP A 102 -11.82 -8.69 1.72
CA TRP A 102 -12.75 -9.78 1.48
C TRP A 102 -14.20 -9.34 1.74
N ALA A 103 -15.11 -9.84 0.92
CA ALA A 103 -16.54 -9.78 1.20
C ALA A 103 -16.92 -10.92 2.15
N TYR A 104 -17.53 -10.63 3.28
CA TYR A 104 -17.92 -11.65 4.25
C TYR A 104 -19.01 -12.59 3.71
N ASP A 105 -19.96 -12.06 2.93
CA ASP A 105 -21.09 -12.80 2.36
C ASP A 105 -20.65 -13.79 1.27
N THR A 106 -19.90 -13.33 0.29
CA THR A 106 -19.48 -14.14 -0.87
C THR A 106 -18.18 -14.90 -0.65
N LYS A 107 -17.43 -14.59 0.42
CA LYS A 107 -16.09 -15.13 0.71
C LYS A 107 -15.06 -14.84 -0.39
N ARG A 108 -15.32 -13.84 -1.23
CA ARG A 108 -14.47 -13.45 -2.36
C ARG A 108 -13.70 -12.18 -2.07
N PRO A 109 -12.53 -11.98 -2.70
CA PRO A 109 -11.82 -10.72 -2.63
C PRO A 109 -12.67 -9.57 -3.15
N LEU A 110 -12.52 -8.39 -2.53
CA LEU A 110 -13.16 -7.15 -2.94
C LEU A 110 -12.14 -6.21 -3.60
N PRO A 111 -12.26 -5.97 -4.91
CA PRO A 111 -11.50 -4.94 -5.59
C PRO A 111 -12.06 -3.55 -5.33
N GLY A 112 -11.22 -2.53 -5.54
CA GLY A 112 -11.66 -1.14 -5.55
C GLY A 112 -12.03 -0.54 -4.19
N VAL A 113 -11.73 -1.24 -3.08
CA VAL A 113 -12.00 -0.75 -1.72
C VAL A 113 -11.01 0.35 -1.38
N VAL A 114 -11.51 1.51 -0.93
CA VAL A 114 -10.68 2.58 -0.39
C VAL A 114 -10.31 2.24 1.05
N LEU A 115 -9.01 2.24 1.32
CA LEU A 115 -8.40 1.98 2.61
C LEU A 115 -7.67 3.24 3.07
N ASP A 116 -8.11 3.86 4.17
CA ASP A 116 -7.51 5.08 4.73
C ASP A 116 -6.79 4.72 6.03
N PHE A 117 -5.46 4.90 6.04
CA PHE A 117 -4.60 4.52 7.15
C PHE A 117 -3.99 5.74 7.83
N TRP A 118 -3.86 5.66 9.16
CA TRP A 118 -3.07 6.62 9.94
C TRP A 118 -2.52 5.99 11.21
N HIS A 119 -1.43 6.56 11.70
CA HIS A 119 -0.81 6.11 12.94
C HIS A 119 0.09 7.19 13.56
N VAL A 120 0.54 6.95 14.78
CA VAL A 120 1.46 7.78 15.54
C VAL A 120 2.91 7.64 15.03
N ASP A 121 3.71 8.69 15.13
CA ASP A 121 5.15 8.64 14.89
C ASP A 121 5.95 8.14 16.12
N ILE A 122 7.27 8.05 16.00
CA ILE A 122 8.14 7.62 17.11
C ILE A 122 8.27 8.68 18.22
N ALA A 123 7.77 9.89 18.03
CA ALA A 123 7.69 10.93 19.04
C ALA A 123 6.34 10.94 19.77
N GLU A 124 5.55 9.86 19.66
CA GLU A 124 4.22 9.71 20.22
C GLU A 124 3.20 10.74 19.69
N LYS A 125 3.37 11.21 18.44
CA LYS A 125 2.53 12.28 17.88
C LYS A 125 1.85 11.86 16.58
N TYR A 126 0.62 12.32 16.41
CA TYR A 126 -0.07 12.32 15.14
C TYR A 126 0.17 13.64 14.39
N SER A 127 0.27 13.57 13.06
CA SER A 127 0.42 14.75 12.20
C SER A 127 -0.88 15.56 12.09
N ASN A 128 -1.31 16.16 13.21
CA ASN A 128 -2.52 16.96 13.25
C ASN A 128 -2.21 18.42 12.87
N GLY A 129 -3.07 19.01 12.03
CA GLY A 129 -2.93 20.42 11.64
C GLY A 129 -1.82 20.73 10.63
N THR A 130 -1.08 19.73 10.15
CA THR A 130 -0.05 19.88 9.12
C THR A 130 -0.60 19.51 7.73
N THR A 131 0.03 20.01 6.67
CA THR A 131 -0.36 19.71 5.28
C THR A 131 0.35 18.49 4.72
N ASP A 132 1.37 17.98 5.41
CA ASP A 132 2.22 16.88 4.94
C ASP A 132 1.58 15.50 5.03
N PHE A 133 0.49 15.34 5.80
CA PHE A 133 -0.18 14.06 6.05
C PHE A 133 0.80 12.94 6.45
N ARG A 134 1.84 13.24 7.21
CA ARG A 134 2.82 12.26 7.66
C ARG A 134 2.14 11.09 8.39
N ASN A 135 2.56 9.88 8.06
CA ASN A 135 1.99 8.63 8.56
C ASN A 135 0.48 8.48 8.32
N ARG A 136 -0.01 9.09 7.22
CA ARG A 136 -1.37 9.00 6.73
C ARG A 136 -1.38 8.78 5.24
N GLY A 137 -2.31 7.98 4.74
CA GLY A 137 -2.47 7.78 3.30
C GLY A 137 -3.61 6.84 2.99
N ARG A 138 -4.09 6.95 1.76
CA ARG A 138 -5.14 6.11 1.21
C ARG A 138 -4.59 5.18 0.15
N LEU A 139 -5.19 4.01 0.07
CA LEU A 139 -4.92 2.97 -0.93
C LEU A 139 -6.24 2.53 -1.55
N VAL A 140 -6.14 1.91 -2.71
CA VAL A 140 -7.27 1.20 -3.32
C VAL A 140 -6.85 -0.26 -3.48
N SER A 141 -7.69 -1.19 -3.05
CA SER A 141 -7.42 -2.61 -3.25
C SER A 141 -7.40 -2.96 -4.74
N SER A 142 -6.48 -3.84 -5.13
CA SER A 142 -6.34 -4.30 -6.51
C SER A 142 -7.53 -5.16 -6.97
N GLU A 143 -7.52 -5.56 -8.24
CA GLU A 143 -8.50 -6.52 -8.81
C GLU A 143 -8.59 -7.83 -8.03
N THR A 144 -7.54 -8.17 -7.29
CA THR A 144 -7.50 -9.36 -6.44
C THR A 144 -7.78 -9.05 -4.97
N GLY A 145 -8.28 -7.86 -4.66
CA GLY A 145 -8.49 -7.40 -3.29
C GLY A 145 -7.22 -7.08 -2.52
N PHE A 146 -6.03 -7.25 -3.12
CA PHE A 146 -4.76 -7.06 -2.43
C PHE A 146 -4.46 -5.59 -2.18
N TYR A 147 -3.84 -5.31 -1.04
CA TYR A 147 -3.26 -4.00 -0.71
C TYR A 147 -1.91 -4.17 0.00
N GLU A 148 -1.06 -3.16 -0.13
CA GLU A 148 0.22 -3.08 0.56
C GLU A 148 0.59 -1.63 0.79
N LEU A 149 1.13 -1.35 1.97
CA LEU A 149 1.71 -0.06 2.32
C LEU A 149 3.08 -0.23 2.98
N GLU A 150 3.92 0.78 2.82
CA GLU A 150 5.16 0.97 3.58
C GLU A 150 5.01 2.17 4.52
N SER A 151 5.43 2.01 5.75
CA SER A 151 5.51 3.08 6.74
C SER A 151 6.63 2.82 7.73
N ILE A 152 6.69 3.61 8.80
CA ILE A 152 7.38 3.23 10.02
C ILE A 152 6.43 2.42 10.90
N ARG A 153 6.95 1.49 11.70
CA ARG A 153 6.15 0.76 12.68
C ARG A 153 5.61 1.73 13.75
N PRO A 154 4.30 1.78 14.01
CA PRO A 154 3.76 2.50 15.14
C PRO A 154 4.35 2.00 16.46
N ILE A 155 4.40 2.88 17.45
CA ILE A 155 4.84 2.56 18.79
C ILE A 155 3.68 2.73 19.80
N PRO A 156 3.75 2.12 20.98
CA PRO A 156 2.85 2.49 22.08
C PRO A 156 3.03 3.97 22.43
N TYR A 157 1.95 4.63 22.81
CA TYR A 157 2.00 6.07 23.11
C TYR A 157 1.03 6.46 24.21
N ARG A 158 1.25 7.65 24.78
CA ARG A 158 0.36 8.26 25.75
C ARG A 158 -0.51 9.32 25.09
N PRO A 159 -1.82 9.11 24.97
CA PRO A 159 -2.70 10.09 24.30
C PRO A 159 -2.79 11.41 25.06
N ASN A 160 -2.55 11.40 26.36
CA ASN A 160 -2.42 12.61 27.18
C ASN A 160 -1.18 12.49 28.08
N PRO A 161 0.00 12.97 27.64
CA PRO A 161 1.24 12.84 28.39
C PRO A 161 1.25 13.65 29.70
N THR A 162 0.33 14.64 29.86
CA THR A 162 0.19 15.46 31.08
C THR A 162 -0.94 14.97 32.00
N GLY A 163 -1.72 13.98 31.54
CA GLY A 163 -2.82 13.39 32.30
C GLY A 163 -2.38 12.24 33.19
N ALA A 164 -3.26 11.27 33.43
CA ALA A 164 -2.95 10.06 34.16
C ALA A 164 -1.76 9.34 33.55
N PRO A 165 -0.61 9.24 34.21
CA PRO A 165 0.63 8.75 33.60
C PRO A 165 0.57 7.27 33.23
N GLU A 166 -0.37 6.54 33.78
CA GLU A 166 -0.52 5.10 33.60
C GLU A 166 -1.27 4.71 32.32
N PHE A 167 -1.95 5.66 31.65
CA PHE A 167 -2.74 5.34 30.46
C PHE A 167 -1.90 5.34 29.19
N TRP A 168 -1.67 4.15 28.68
CA TRP A 168 -0.99 3.91 27.43
C TRP A 168 -1.94 3.30 26.41
N ARG A 169 -1.81 3.74 25.16
CA ARG A 169 -2.34 3.03 24.02
C ARG A 169 -1.28 2.06 23.52
N CYS A 170 -1.70 0.84 23.18
CA CYS A 170 -0.84 -0.11 22.47
C CYS A 170 -0.48 0.43 21.07
N ALA A 171 0.59 -0.09 20.47
CA ALA A 171 0.95 0.24 19.08
C ALA A 171 -0.15 -0.23 18.13
N HIS A 172 -0.55 0.63 17.20
CA HIS A 172 -1.58 0.27 16.22
C HIS A 172 -1.54 1.14 14.97
N PHE A 173 -2.02 0.57 13.86
CA PHE A 173 -2.53 1.33 12.74
C PHE A 173 -4.02 1.51 12.89
N HIS A 174 -4.52 2.69 12.65
CA HIS A 174 -5.93 2.91 12.37
C HIS A 174 -6.22 2.62 10.90
N LEU A 175 -7.41 2.13 10.63
CA LEU A 175 -7.92 1.84 9.29
C LEU A 175 -9.38 2.23 9.18
N VAL A 176 -9.72 2.89 8.08
CA VAL A 176 -11.09 2.95 7.54
C VAL A 176 -11.10 2.25 6.21
N ALA A 177 -12.02 1.32 6.02
CA ALA A 177 -12.25 0.65 4.74
C ALA A 177 -13.67 0.94 4.25
N ILE A 178 -13.78 1.42 3.00
CA ILE A 178 -15.05 1.85 2.40
C ILE A 178 -15.18 1.24 1.00
N SER A 179 -16.35 0.63 0.75
CA SER A 179 -16.74 0.12 -0.56
C SER A 179 -18.24 0.29 -0.75
N PRO A 180 -18.73 0.68 -1.95
CA PRO A 180 -20.16 0.77 -2.21
C PRO A 180 -20.88 -0.56 -1.93
N GLY A 181 -22.01 -0.52 -1.23
CA GLY A 181 -22.83 -1.68 -0.87
C GLY A 181 -22.28 -2.51 0.31
N TYR A 182 -21.27 -2.00 1.00
CA TYR A 182 -20.71 -2.61 2.21
C TYR A 182 -20.68 -1.60 3.35
N GLU A 183 -20.94 -2.08 4.57
CA GLU A 183 -20.82 -1.27 5.78
C GLU A 183 -19.38 -0.74 5.92
N PRO A 184 -19.18 0.56 6.14
CA PRO A 184 -17.87 1.10 6.41
C PRO A 184 -17.24 0.46 7.65
N LEU A 185 -16.04 -0.08 7.51
CA LEU A 185 -15.30 -0.60 8.64
C LEU A 185 -14.32 0.44 9.16
N VAL A 186 -14.44 0.77 10.44
CA VAL A 186 -13.42 1.51 11.19
C VAL A 186 -12.80 0.56 12.19
N THR A 187 -11.47 0.47 12.22
CA THR A 187 -10.80 -0.46 13.14
C THR A 187 -9.36 -0.03 13.46
N GLU A 188 -8.76 -0.75 14.40
CA GLU A 188 -7.34 -0.66 14.72
C GLU A 188 -6.68 -2.02 14.47
N ILE A 189 -5.49 -1.99 13.87
CA ILE A 189 -4.65 -3.17 13.65
C ILE A 189 -3.54 -3.15 14.70
N HIS A 190 -3.59 -4.12 15.59
CA HIS A 190 -2.65 -4.24 16.71
C HIS A 190 -1.50 -5.18 16.37
N PHE A 191 -0.56 -5.31 17.31
CA PHE A 191 0.59 -6.19 17.18
C PHE A 191 0.59 -7.25 18.28
N GLN A 192 0.82 -8.51 17.92
CA GLN A 192 1.01 -9.55 18.93
C GLN A 192 2.27 -9.28 19.72
N GLY A 193 2.21 -9.53 21.04
CA GLY A 193 3.33 -9.28 21.94
C GLY A 193 3.57 -7.81 22.30
N ASP A 194 2.62 -6.91 22.00
CA ASP A 194 2.73 -5.51 22.41
C ASP A 194 2.86 -5.41 23.93
N PRO A 195 3.83 -4.65 24.48
CA PRO A 195 4.02 -4.49 25.92
C PRO A 195 2.86 -3.75 26.60
N LYS A 196 2.04 -3.04 25.83
CA LYS A 196 0.86 -2.28 26.34
C LYS A 196 -0.47 -2.95 25.98
N LYS A 197 -0.48 -4.28 25.85
CA LYS A 197 -1.70 -5.09 25.57
C LYS A 197 -2.82 -4.95 26.63
N ASN A 198 -2.55 -4.31 27.77
CA ASN A 198 -3.55 -3.98 28.78
C ASN A 198 -4.38 -2.72 28.42
N ASP A 199 -4.10 -2.08 27.29
CA ASP A 199 -4.94 -1.04 26.70
C ASP A 199 -6.38 -1.58 26.56
N PRO A 200 -7.42 -0.92 27.09
CA PRO A 200 -8.81 -1.35 26.97
C PRO A 200 -9.29 -1.46 25.51
N MET A 201 -8.60 -0.77 24.59
CA MET A 201 -8.90 -0.82 23.16
C MET A 201 -8.15 -1.94 22.43
N TYR A 202 -7.21 -2.63 23.06
CA TYR A 202 -6.51 -3.75 22.44
C TYR A 202 -7.47 -4.88 22.08
N ARG A 203 -7.39 -5.34 20.84
CA ARG A 203 -8.19 -6.46 20.33
C ARG A 203 -7.25 -7.55 19.82
N PRO A 204 -7.09 -8.67 20.54
CA PRO A 204 -6.20 -9.74 20.13
C PRO A 204 -6.58 -10.35 18.78
N GLU A 205 -7.87 -10.35 18.42
CA GLU A 205 -8.37 -10.81 17.13
C GLU A 205 -7.96 -9.92 15.94
N ASN A 206 -7.64 -8.64 16.21
CA ASN A 206 -7.12 -7.69 15.23
C ASN A 206 -5.58 -7.57 15.31
N ALA A 207 -4.92 -8.42 16.10
CA ALA A 207 -3.48 -8.35 16.30
C ALA A 207 -2.71 -9.24 15.31
N ILE A 208 -1.76 -8.64 14.59
CA ILE A 208 -0.93 -9.31 13.60
C ILE A 208 0.39 -9.78 14.19
N VAL A 209 0.93 -10.86 13.62
CA VAL A 209 2.31 -11.29 13.84
C VAL A 209 3.24 -10.36 13.08
N VAL A 210 4.35 -10.01 13.72
CA VAL A 210 5.42 -9.22 13.11
C VAL A 210 6.57 -10.15 12.77
N GLU A 211 6.99 -10.11 11.51
CA GLU A 211 8.15 -10.83 11.00
C GLU A 211 9.24 -9.84 10.61
N GLU A 212 10.49 -10.15 10.98
CA GLU A 212 11.64 -9.41 10.49
C GLU A 212 12.10 -9.98 9.16
N GLN A 213 12.42 -9.12 8.21
CA GLN A 213 12.87 -9.47 6.89
C GLN A 213 14.16 -8.73 6.55
N ASN A 214 15.01 -9.36 5.75
CA ASN A 214 16.18 -8.72 5.19
C ASN A 214 16.14 -8.87 3.66
N ALA A 215 16.09 -7.74 2.98
CA ALA A 215 16.15 -7.71 1.52
C ALA A 215 17.22 -6.72 1.07
N ASN A 216 18.22 -7.24 0.33
CA ASN A 216 19.34 -6.44 -0.20
C ASN A 216 20.07 -5.62 0.88
N GLY A 217 20.30 -6.23 2.06
CA GLY A 217 20.97 -5.58 3.18
C GLY A 217 20.12 -4.57 3.97
N ARG A 218 18.84 -4.43 3.64
CA ARG A 218 17.88 -3.61 4.40
C ARG A 218 17.03 -4.50 5.28
N VAL A 219 17.10 -4.25 6.57
CA VAL A 219 16.21 -4.88 7.55
C VAL A 219 14.92 -4.07 7.65
N PHE A 220 13.79 -4.77 7.60
CA PHE A 220 12.47 -4.20 7.80
C PHE A 220 11.55 -5.22 8.47
N GLN A 221 10.45 -4.74 9.01
CA GLN A 221 9.44 -5.60 9.60
C GLN A 221 8.21 -5.64 8.68
N ARG A 222 7.48 -6.75 8.73
CA ARG A 222 6.23 -6.90 7.99
C ARG A 222 5.14 -7.54 8.85
N GLY A 223 3.91 -7.33 8.41
CA GLY A 223 2.74 -8.03 8.95
C GLY A 223 1.66 -8.16 7.90
N VAL A 224 0.75 -9.10 8.10
CA VAL A 224 -0.37 -9.35 7.21
C VAL A 224 -1.67 -9.15 7.98
N PHE A 225 -2.59 -8.36 7.42
CA PHE A 225 -3.93 -8.13 7.96
C PHE A 225 -4.97 -8.22 6.86
N ASP A 226 -5.86 -9.19 6.93
CA ASP A 226 -7.00 -9.30 6.03
C ASP A 226 -8.15 -8.43 6.53
N VAL A 227 -8.70 -7.60 5.65
CA VAL A 227 -9.85 -6.75 5.92
C VAL A 227 -11.11 -7.49 5.44
N VAL A 228 -12.11 -7.60 6.29
CA VAL A 228 -13.37 -8.29 5.95
C VAL A 228 -14.51 -7.31 6.08
N LEU A 229 -15.20 -7.02 4.97
CA LEU A 229 -16.35 -6.13 4.94
C LEU A 229 -17.66 -6.94 4.91
N GLU A 230 -18.63 -6.43 5.64
CA GLU A 230 -20.00 -6.93 5.66
C GLU A 230 -20.86 -6.13 4.70
N ARG A 231 -21.75 -6.79 3.98
CA ARG A 231 -22.69 -6.10 3.10
C ARG A 231 -23.64 -5.22 3.93
N GLU A 232 -23.95 -4.05 3.40
CA GLU A 232 -25.02 -3.22 3.97
C GLU A 232 -26.30 -4.06 4.06
N SER A 233 -26.94 -4.01 5.23
CA SER A 233 -28.28 -4.61 5.39
C SER A 233 -29.28 -3.76 4.61
N ASP A 234 -30.07 -4.40 3.74
CA ASP A 234 -31.20 -3.70 3.12
C ASP A 234 -32.02 -3.07 4.25
N SER A 235 -31.91 -1.74 4.39
CA SER A 235 -32.78 -1.01 5.31
C SER A 235 -34.22 -1.17 4.84
N LYS A 236 -34.98 -1.93 5.61
CA LYS A 236 -36.43 -2.06 5.45
C LYS A 236 -37.14 -0.77 5.77
#